data_64e7befab1c96b1b55a70af428612dcf
#
_entry.id   64e7befab1c96b1b55a70af428612dcf
#
_cell.length_a   1.000
_cell.length_b   1.000
_cell.length_c   1.000
_cell.angle_alpha   90.00
_cell.angle_beta   90.00
_cell.angle_gamma   90.00
#
_symmetry.space_group_name_H-M   'P 1'
#
loop_
_entity.id
_entity.type
_entity.pdbx_description
1 polymer ?
#
loop_
_entity_poly.entity_id
_entity_poly.type
_entity_poly.pdbx_seq_one_letter_code
_entity_poly.pdbx_strand_id
1 'polypeptide(L)'
;MSSEENKAVVRRFVEEVFIQHDSSNIEELVSNESLRQIAQGTVQAFPDMEMTVEQLISEGDVVAVRVSAAATHKGEFRGIAATGRRWEATASAWYEVRDGKISDFWVNWDWLAIMEAIGAVERVEPSR
;
A
#
# COMPACT_ATOMS: atom_id res chain seq x y z
N MET A 1 -8.14 -3.21 -22.71
CA MET A 1 -8.53 -1.96 -22.05
C MET A 1 -7.44 -0.93 -22.26
N SER A 2 -7.83 0.33 -22.28
CA SER A 2 -6.87 1.41 -22.49
C SER A 2 -6.02 1.66 -21.25
N SER A 3 -4.90 2.34 -21.48
CA SER A 3 -4.01 2.81 -20.42
C SER A 3 -4.75 3.67 -19.38
N GLU A 4 -5.62 4.55 -19.83
CA GLU A 4 -6.41 5.42 -18.95
C GLU A 4 -7.44 4.62 -18.13
N GLU A 5 -8.06 3.61 -18.72
CA GLU A 5 -8.97 2.73 -18.01
C GLU A 5 -8.25 1.91 -16.95
N ASN A 6 -7.06 1.40 -17.27
CA ASN A 6 -6.24 0.65 -16.32
C ASN A 6 -5.78 1.53 -15.16
N LYS A 7 -5.36 2.78 -15.44
CA LYS A 7 -5.02 3.74 -14.40
C LYS A 7 -6.21 4.05 -13.49
N ALA A 8 -7.40 4.16 -14.07
CA ALA A 8 -8.61 4.43 -13.30
C ALA A 8 -8.92 3.31 -12.30
N VAL A 9 -8.71 2.05 -12.68
CA VAL A 9 -8.90 0.90 -11.79
C VAL A 9 -7.93 0.98 -10.60
N VAL A 10 -6.65 1.21 -10.86
CA VAL A 10 -5.64 1.30 -9.81
C VAL A 10 -5.86 2.52 -8.92
N ARG A 11 -6.19 3.67 -9.50
CA ARG A 11 -6.51 4.88 -8.73
C ARG A 11 -7.69 4.62 -7.80
N ARG A 12 -8.72 3.99 -8.31
CA ARG A 12 -9.91 3.66 -7.53
C ARG A 12 -9.57 2.72 -6.37
N PHE A 13 -8.74 1.71 -6.62
CA PHE A 13 -8.27 0.79 -5.58
C PHE A 13 -7.54 1.54 -4.46
N VAL A 14 -6.58 2.38 -4.81
CA VAL A 14 -5.78 3.12 -3.83
C VAL A 14 -6.67 4.12 -3.06
N GLU A 15 -7.50 4.86 -3.75
CA GLU A 15 -8.36 5.87 -3.12
C GLU A 15 -9.41 5.25 -2.20
N GLU A 16 -10.12 4.22 -2.65
CA GLU A 16 -11.16 3.61 -1.84
C GLU A 16 -10.60 2.86 -0.64
N VAL A 17 -9.60 1.99 -0.86
CA VAL A 17 -9.11 1.11 0.19
C VAL A 17 -8.18 1.83 1.17
N PHE A 18 -7.21 2.58 0.67
CA PHE A 18 -6.16 3.15 1.52
C PHE A 18 -6.42 4.59 1.94
N ILE A 19 -7.11 5.39 1.14
CA ILE A 19 -7.39 6.79 1.46
C ILE A 19 -8.72 6.92 2.18
N GLN A 20 -9.78 6.30 1.64
CA GLN A 20 -11.13 6.35 2.24
C GLN A 20 -11.37 5.26 3.28
N HIS A 21 -10.47 4.29 3.38
CA HIS A 21 -10.58 3.13 4.28
C HIS A 21 -11.86 2.33 4.04
N ASP A 22 -12.25 2.19 2.78
CA ASP A 22 -13.44 1.47 2.36
C ASP A 22 -13.07 0.34 1.42
N SER A 23 -13.13 -0.89 1.90
CA SER A 23 -12.84 -2.09 1.10
C SER A 23 -14.09 -2.80 0.59
N SER A 24 -15.26 -2.15 0.66
CA SER A 24 -16.52 -2.77 0.25
C SER A 24 -16.56 -3.18 -1.22
N ASN A 25 -15.82 -2.49 -2.08
CA ASN A 25 -15.74 -2.78 -3.51
C ASN A 25 -14.46 -3.50 -3.93
N ILE A 26 -13.67 -4.00 -2.98
CA ILE A 26 -12.35 -4.56 -3.30
C ILE A 26 -12.43 -5.75 -4.26
N GLU A 27 -13.48 -6.55 -4.18
CA GLU A 27 -13.67 -7.70 -5.08
C GLU A 27 -13.97 -7.29 -6.52
N GLU A 28 -14.57 -6.12 -6.73
CA GLU A 28 -14.75 -5.57 -8.08
C GLU A 28 -13.44 -5.09 -8.68
N LEU A 29 -12.51 -4.63 -7.85
CA LEU A 29 -11.27 -3.98 -8.29
C LEU A 29 -10.09 -4.93 -8.35
N VAL A 30 -10.10 -5.99 -7.55
CA VAL A 30 -8.95 -6.89 -7.37
C VAL A 30 -9.41 -8.34 -7.50
N SER A 31 -8.84 -9.05 -8.45
CA SER A 31 -9.09 -10.50 -8.63
C SER A 31 -8.08 -11.35 -7.86
N ASN A 32 -6.97 -10.78 -7.41
CA ASN A 32 -5.91 -11.49 -6.69
C ASN A 32 -6.24 -11.53 -5.20
N GLU A 33 -6.48 -12.73 -4.68
CA GLU A 33 -6.88 -12.90 -3.28
C GLU A 33 -5.79 -12.47 -2.30
N SER A 34 -4.52 -12.75 -2.61
CA SER A 34 -3.40 -12.34 -1.76
C SER A 34 -3.35 -10.83 -1.60
N LEU A 35 -3.57 -10.09 -2.68
CA LEU A 35 -3.59 -8.63 -2.61
C LEU A 35 -4.76 -8.13 -1.76
N ARG A 36 -5.95 -8.74 -1.91
CA ARG A 36 -7.10 -8.37 -1.07
C ARG A 36 -6.78 -8.56 0.41
N GLN A 37 -6.17 -9.68 0.78
CA GLN A 37 -5.81 -9.97 2.17
C GLN A 37 -4.74 -9.01 2.69
N ILE A 38 -3.71 -8.74 1.90
CA ILE A 38 -2.65 -7.79 2.26
C ILE A 38 -3.23 -6.39 2.48
N ALA A 39 -4.08 -5.93 1.57
CA ALA A 39 -4.68 -4.61 1.68
C ALA A 39 -5.55 -4.47 2.93
N GLN A 40 -6.37 -5.46 3.21
CA GLN A 40 -7.23 -5.46 4.40
C GLN A 40 -6.42 -5.52 5.69
N GLY A 41 -5.36 -6.33 5.72
CA GLY A 41 -4.47 -6.41 6.88
C GLY A 41 -3.72 -5.11 7.13
N THR A 42 -3.31 -4.44 6.07
CA THR A 42 -2.64 -3.13 6.16
C THR A 42 -3.57 -2.07 6.77
N VAL A 43 -4.81 -2.01 6.30
CA VAL A 43 -5.79 -1.06 6.83
C VAL A 43 -6.13 -1.35 8.29
N GLN A 44 -6.20 -2.62 8.67
CA GLN A 44 -6.45 -3.00 10.07
C GLN A 44 -5.29 -2.63 11.00
N ALA A 45 -4.05 -2.79 10.53
CA ALA A 45 -2.87 -2.42 11.31
C ALA A 45 -2.72 -0.91 11.45
N PHE A 46 -3.15 -0.16 10.43
CA PHE A 46 -2.96 1.28 10.33
C PHE A 46 -4.27 1.99 10.01
N PRO A 47 -5.25 1.98 10.94
CA PRO A 47 -6.59 2.50 10.65
C PRO A 47 -6.66 4.01 10.42
N ASP A 48 -5.64 4.75 10.82
CA ASP A 48 -5.55 6.20 10.61
C ASP A 48 -4.64 6.58 9.43
N MET A 49 -4.32 5.65 8.55
CA MET A 49 -3.39 5.91 7.46
C MET A 49 -3.85 7.07 6.58
N GLU A 50 -2.94 7.98 6.34
CA GLU A 50 -3.07 9.05 5.36
C GLU A 50 -2.14 8.71 4.20
N MET A 51 -2.65 8.68 2.99
CA MET A 51 -1.87 8.32 1.81
C MET A 51 -2.09 9.35 0.70
N THR A 52 -1.01 9.70 0.03
CA THR A 52 -1.03 10.60 -1.11
C THR A 52 -0.46 9.88 -2.33
N VAL A 53 -1.20 9.89 -3.43
CA VAL A 53 -0.69 9.40 -4.72
C VAL A 53 0.20 10.49 -5.31
N GLU A 54 1.51 10.22 -5.38
CA GLU A 54 2.48 11.19 -5.90
C GLU A 54 2.59 11.11 -7.41
N GLN A 55 2.49 9.91 -7.97
CA GLN A 55 2.62 9.69 -9.40
C GLN A 55 1.94 8.39 -9.81
N LEU A 56 1.31 8.39 -10.96
CA LEU A 56 0.64 7.21 -11.49
C LEU A 56 0.87 7.20 -13.00
N ILE A 57 1.52 6.13 -13.48
CA ILE A 57 1.84 5.96 -14.90
C ILE A 57 1.44 4.57 -15.35
N SER A 58 1.24 4.38 -16.64
CA SER A 58 0.92 3.07 -17.18
C SER A 58 1.60 2.83 -18.51
N GLU A 59 1.92 1.56 -18.74
CA GLU A 59 2.41 1.07 -20.01
C GLU A 59 1.83 -0.32 -20.22
N GLY A 60 1.11 -0.52 -21.32
CA GLY A 60 0.40 -1.78 -21.55
C GLY A 60 -0.61 -2.06 -20.43
N ASP A 61 -0.55 -3.28 -19.90
CA ASP A 61 -1.44 -3.71 -18.82
C ASP A 61 -0.89 -3.40 -17.42
N VAL A 62 0.25 -2.74 -17.33
CA VAL A 62 0.91 -2.44 -16.06
C VAL A 62 0.74 -0.98 -15.68
N VAL A 63 0.34 -0.75 -14.46
CA VAL A 63 0.22 0.58 -13.87
C VAL A 63 1.17 0.69 -12.68
N ALA A 64 2.04 1.69 -12.70
CA ALA A 64 2.94 1.97 -11.59
C ALA A 64 2.42 3.17 -10.81
N VAL A 65 2.46 3.07 -9.49
CA VAL A 65 2.04 4.14 -8.59
C VAL A 65 3.10 4.38 -7.54
N ARG A 66 3.38 5.64 -7.28
CA ARG A 66 4.27 6.06 -6.21
C ARG A 66 3.44 6.84 -5.18
N VAL A 67 3.54 6.44 -3.93
CA VAL A 67 2.76 7.02 -2.85
C VAL A 67 3.64 7.45 -1.68
N SER A 68 3.16 8.41 -0.90
CA SER A 68 3.67 8.69 0.43
C SER A 68 2.55 8.41 1.42
N ALA A 69 2.91 7.94 2.61
CA ALA A 69 1.93 7.59 3.62
C ALA A 69 2.45 7.86 5.02
N ALA A 70 1.52 8.06 5.95
CA ALA A 70 1.80 8.21 7.36
C ALA A 70 0.68 7.52 8.14
N ALA A 71 1.02 6.90 9.24
CA ALA A 71 0.03 6.19 10.06
C ALA A 71 0.57 5.95 11.47
N THR A 72 -0.33 5.51 12.35
CA THR A 72 0.01 5.04 13.69
C THR A 72 -0.13 3.52 13.74
N HIS A 73 0.84 2.84 14.34
CA HIS A 73 0.84 1.38 14.49
C HIS A 73 -0.15 1.00 15.60
N LYS A 74 -1.42 0.85 15.24
CA LYS A 74 -2.52 0.58 16.17
C LYS A 74 -2.98 -0.87 16.21
N GLY A 75 -2.66 -1.66 15.19
CA GLY A 75 -2.96 -3.08 15.13
C GLY A 75 -1.71 -3.90 14.90
N GLU A 76 -1.78 -5.21 15.15
CA GLU A 76 -0.66 -6.10 14.87
C GLU A 76 -0.27 -6.01 13.40
N PHE A 77 1.03 -5.94 13.14
CA PHE A 77 1.56 -5.91 11.80
C PHE A 77 2.80 -6.80 11.70
N ARG A 78 2.75 -7.79 10.80
CA ARG A 78 3.83 -8.77 10.56
C ARG A 78 4.33 -9.42 11.86
N GLY A 79 3.40 -9.78 12.74
CA GLY A 79 3.73 -10.40 14.01
C GLY A 79 4.18 -9.42 15.09
N ILE A 80 4.22 -8.13 14.80
CA ILE A 80 4.62 -7.10 15.76
C ILE A 80 3.36 -6.50 16.39
N ALA A 81 3.24 -6.64 17.71
CA ALA A 81 2.12 -6.07 18.44
C ALA A 81 2.09 -4.54 18.31
N ALA A 82 0.90 -3.96 18.37
CA ALA A 82 0.71 -2.52 18.25
C ALA A 82 1.61 -1.75 19.23
N THR A 83 2.39 -0.81 18.69
CA THR A 83 3.31 0.01 19.49
C THR A 83 2.76 1.39 19.80
N GLY A 84 1.72 1.82 19.09
CA GLY A 84 1.20 3.17 19.19
C GLY A 84 2.08 4.24 18.57
N ARG A 85 3.18 3.85 17.92
CA ARG A 85 4.12 4.79 17.32
C ARG A 85 3.69 5.18 15.91
N ARG A 86 3.99 6.43 15.54
CA ARG A 86 3.70 6.96 14.21
C ARG A 86 4.89 6.72 13.28
N TRP A 87 4.59 6.45 12.01
CA TRP A 87 5.59 6.32 10.96
C TRP A 87 5.19 7.13 9.74
N GLU A 88 6.19 7.50 8.95
CA GLU A 88 6.03 8.10 7.63
C GLU A 88 6.95 7.35 6.69
N ALA A 89 6.44 7.01 5.51
CA ALA A 89 7.22 6.25 4.53
C ALA A 89 6.67 6.44 3.13
N THR A 90 7.48 6.05 2.15
CA THR A 90 7.09 6.02 0.75
C THR A 90 6.96 4.57 0.29
N ALA A 91 6.21 4.39 -0.78
CA ALA A 91 6.10 3.10 -1.45
C ALA A 91 5.97 3.30 -2.95
N SER A 92 6.38 2.29 -3.69
CA SER A 92 6.07 2.18 -5.10
C SER A 92 5.47 0.81 -5.37
N ALA A 93 4.50 0.77 -6.26
CA ALA A 93 3.81 -0.47 -6.59
C ALA A 93 3.59 -0.57 -8.09
N TRP A 94 3.62 -1.80 -8.58
CA TRP A 94 3.27 -2.13 -9.95
C TRP A 94 2.08 -3.07 -9.90
N TYR A 95 1.03 -2.73 -10.64
CA TYR A 95 -0.17 -3.54 -10.71
C TYR A 95 -0.42 -3.94 -12.16
N GLU A 96 -0.66 -5.22 -12.38
CA GLU A 96 -1.13 -5.71 -13.67
C GLU A 96 -2.65 -5.71 -13.66
N VAL A 97 -3.26 -5.09 -14.67
CA VAL A 97 -4.72 -5.01 -14.78
C VAL A 97 -5.18 -5.87 -15.95
N ARG A 98 -6.08 -6.81 -15.68
CA ARG A 98 -6.70 -7.67 -16.69
C ARG A 98 -8.20 -7.70 -16.49
N ASP A 99 -8.93 -7.54 -17.58
CA ASP A 99 -10.40 -7.59 -17.57
C ASP A 99 -11.01 -6.63 -16.52
N GLY A 100 -10.40 -5.45 -16.39
CA GLY A 100 -10.89 -4.42 -15.48
C GLY A 100 -10.58 -4.63 -14.01
N LYS A 101 -9.72 -5.62 -13.68
CA LYS A 101 -9.34 -5.91 -12.29
C LYS A 101 -7.83 -6.04 -12.14
N ILE A 102 -7.34 -5.68 -10.97
CA ILE A 102 -5.93 -5.90 -10.62
C ILE A 102 -5.72 -7.40 -10.41
N SER A 103 -4.90 -8.02 -11.27
CA SER A 103 -4.66 -9.46 -11.28
C SER A 103 -3.32 -9.86 -10.68
N ASP A 104 -2.36 -8.95 -10.63
CA ASP A 104 -1.04 -9.20 -10.06
C ASP A 104 -0.44 -7.90 -9.54
N PHE A 105 0.58 -8.02 -8.68
CA PHE A 105 1.12 -6.85 -8.01
C PHE A 105 2.55 -7.06 -7.53
N TRP A 106 3.28 -5.97 -7.45
CA TRP A 106 4.62 -5.88 -6.85
C TRP A 106 4.64 -4.60 -6.05
N VAL A 107 4.89 -4.69 -4.73
CA VAL A 107 4.86 -3.52 -3.85
C VAL A 107 6.17 -3.46 -3.07
N ASN A 108 6.78 -2.29 -3.08
CA ASN A 108 7.99 -2.01 -2.34
C ASN A 108 7.78 -0.81 -1.43
N TRP A 109 7.68 -1.06 -0.13
CA TRP A 109 7.65 -0.04 0.89
C TRP A 109 9.06 0.26 1.38
N ASP A 110 9.27 1.45 1.89
CA ASP A 110 10.46 1.76 2.68
C ASP A 110 10.30 1.11 4.06
N TRP A 111 10.53 -0.20 4.11
CA TRP A 111 10.35 -0.99 5.33
C TRP A 111 11.30 -0.57 6.45
N LEU A 112 12.52 -0.14 6.11
CA LEU A 112 13.47 0.29 7.12
C LEU A 112 12.93 1.52 7.87
N ALA A 113 12.40 2.50 7.16
CA ALA A 113 11.81 3.68 7.78
C ALA A 113 10.65 3.31 8.73
N ILE A 114 9.77 2.40 8.28
CA ILE A 114 8.64 1.95 9.10
C ILE A 114 9.15 1.19 10.33
N MET A 115 10.05 0.24 10.15
CA MET A 115 10.54 -0.61 11.24
C MET A 115 11.34 0.18 12.27
N GLU A 116 12.12 1.17 11.85
CA GLU A 116 12.81 2.07 12.78
C GLU A 116 11.79 2.90 13.56
N ALA A 117 10.79 3.46 12.88
CA ALA A 117 9.80 4.33 13.50
C ALA A 117 8.97 3.61 14.56
N ILE A 118 8.60 2.35 14.32
CA ILE A 118 7.83 1.57 15.30
C ILE A 118 8.69 0.86 16.35
N GLY A 119 10.02 0.99 16.24
CA GLY A 119 10.95 0.43 17.21
C GLY A 119 11.26 -1.05 17.03
N ALA A 120 10.93 -1.62 15.86
CA ALA A 120 11.20 -3.04 15.57
C ALA A 120 12.65 -3.30 15.22
N VAL A 121 13.38 -2.28 14.75
CA VAL A 121 14.81 -2.35 14.46
C VAL A 121 15.50 -1.09 15.00
N GLU A 122 16.79 -1.22 15.32
CA GLU A 122 17.61 -0.11 15.75
C GLU A 122 18.64 0.20 14.67
N ARG A 123 18.88 1.50 14.45
CA ARG A 123 19.97 1.91 13.59
C ARG A 123 21.28 1.77 14.34
N VAL A 124 22.23 1.06 13.74
CA VAL A 124 23.58 0.93 14.29
C VAL A 124 24.47 1.95 13.59
N GLU A 125 25.03 2.88 14.36
CA GLU A 125 25.95 3.86 13.82
C GLU A 125 27.27 3.18 13.45
N PRO A 126 27.84 3.46 12.27
CA PRO A 126 29.11 2.85 11.88
C PRO A 126 30.24 3.31 12.82
N SER A 127 31.12 2.37 13.15
CA SER A 127 32.34 2.68 13.90
C SER A 127 33.28 3.53 13.06
N ARG A 128 34.02 4.39 13.71
CA ARG A 128 35.05 5.22 13.07
C ARG A 128 36.41 4.59 13.21
#